data_6ee39f4f8ba144912e59706f32fc7325
#
_entry.id   6ee39f4f8ba144912e59706f32fc7325
#
_cell.length_a   1.000
_cell.length_b   1.000
_cell.length_c   1.000
_cell.angle_alpha   90.00
_cell.angle_beta   90.00
_cell.angle_gamma   90.00
#
_symmetry.space_group_name_H-M   'P 1'
#
loop_
_entity.id
_entity.type
_entity.pdbx_description
1 polymer ?
#
loop_
_entity_poly.entity_id
_entity_poly.type
_entity_poly.pdbx_seq_one_letter_code
_entity_poly.pdbx_strand_id
1 'polypeptide(L)'
;IGLVGSEMCIRDRSQVVGATLGQEAISTSVKAGIIGFVLLFIFMIAYYKIPGLAANFALIAYTAGMLLILNVFNFTLTLPGIAGIILGIGMAVDANVIINARISEELARGVSVRSAIATGFKKALSAIIDGNVTTLIAAIVLGIIGSGPVKGFALTLGIGIALSMFTSLVVARWVLLLLYHLGCNKEKMYGIH
;
A
#
# COMPACT_ATOMS: atom_id res chain seq x y z
N ILE A 1 -2.48 -54.84 -34.40
CA ILE A 1 -2.07 -53.57 -34.99
C ILE A 1 -2.46 -52.47 -34.01
N GLY A 2 -1.45 -51.93 -33.39
CA GLY A 2 -1.60 -50.94 -32.34
C GLY A 2 -2.27 -49.67 -32.81
N LEU A 3 -3.40 -49.39 -32.21
CA LEU A 3 -3.90 -48.05 -32.08
C LEU A 3 -3.11 -47.36 -30.97
N VAL A 4 -2.06 -46.73 -31.36
CA VAL A 4 -1.50 -45.67 -30.56
C VAL A 4 -2.51 -44.52 -30.61
N GLY A 5 -3.48 -44.58 -29.73
CA GLY A 5 -4.26 -43.41 -29.36
C GLY A 5 -3.28 -42.36 -28.95
N SER A 6 -3.13 -41.35 -29.79
CA SER A 6 -2.52 -40.11 -29.35
C SER A 6 -3.40 -39.52 -28.22
N GLU A 7 -3.14 -39.99 -27.00
CA GLU A 7 -3.48 -39.25 -25.83
C GLU A 7 -2.71 -37.94 -25.94
N MET A 8 -3.39 -36.98 -26.57
CA MET A 8 -3.07 -35.61 -26.45
C MET A 8 -3.24 -35.34 -24.93
N CYS A 9 -2.18 -35.63 -24.16
CA CYS A 9 -2.05 -35.18 -22.80
C CYS A 9 -2.13 -33.65 -22.86
N ILE A 10 -3.32 -33.13 -22.82
CA ILE A 10 -3.58 -31.81 -22.29
C ILE A 10 -3.05 -31.91 -20.88
N ARG A 11 -1.80 -31.55 -20.72
CA ARG A 11 -1.15 -31.39 -19.43
C ARG A 11 -1.81 -30.16 -18.82
N ASP A 12 -3.03 -30.36 -18.31
CA ASP A 12 -3.58 -29.49 -17.31
C ASP A 12 -2.52 -29.43 -16.20
N ARG A 13 -1.77 -28.36 -16.20
CA ARG A 13 -0.98 -28.01 -15.02
C ARG A 13 -1.96 -27.64 -13.93
N SER A 14 -2.63 -28.62 -13.38
CA SER A 14 -3.22 -28.48 -12.07
C SER A 14 -2.04 -28.30 -11.10
N GLN A 15 -1.73 -27.05 -10.80
CA GLN A 15 -0.87 -26.74 -9.69
C GLN A 15 -1.67 -27.10 -8.41
N VAL A 16 -1.69 -28.37 -8.09
CA VAL A 16 -2.14 -28.84 -6.78
C VAL A 16 -1.05 -28.44 -5.80
N VAL A 17 -1.07 -27.19 -5.38
CA VAL A 17 -0.32 -26.77 -4.19
C VAL A 17 -0.99 -27.52 -3.05
N GLY A 18 -0.32 -28.54 -2.50
CA GLY A 18 -0.85 -29.31 -1.38
C GLY A 18 -1.27 -28.33 -0.26
N ALA A 19 -2.39 -28.61 0.41
CA ALA A 19 -2.95 -27.74 1.45
C ALA A 19 -1.91 -27.33 2.52
N THR A 20 -0.97 -28.21 2.81
CA THR A 20 0.15 -27.97 3.75
C THR A 20 1.14 -26.92 3.24
N LEU A 21 1.54 -26.98 1.96
CA LEU A 21 2.44 -26.00 1.35
C LEU A 21 1.77 -24.62 1.23
N GLY A 22 0.47 -24.59 0.94
CA GLY A 22 -0.29 -23.34 0.92
C GLY A 22 -0.35 -22.67 2.29
N GLN A 23 -0.57 -23.43 3.34
CA GLN A 23 -0.65 -22.93 4.70
C GLN A 23 0.70 -22.45 5.24
N GLU A 24 1.79 -23.13 4.91
CA GLU A 24 3.14 -22.70 5.26
C GLU A 24 3.54 -21.41 4.54
N ALA A 25 3.23 -21.28 3.24
CA ALA A 25 3.48 -20.08 2.46
C ALA A 25 2.69 -18.87 3.00
N ILE A 26 1.42 -19.06 3.39
CA ILE A 26 0.61 -18.02 4.01
C ILE A 26 1.20 -17.58 5.34
N SER A 27 1.55 -18.52 6.22
CA SER A 27 2.11 -18.19 7.54
C SER A 27 3.44 -17.44 7.43
N THR A 28 4.29 -17.83 6.49
CA THR A 28 5.58 -17.16 6.23
C THR A 28 5.35 -15.75 5.64
N SER A 29 4.43 -15.60 4.71
CA SER A 29 4.09 -14.29 4.12
C SER A 29 3.52 -13.34 5.15
N VAL A 30 2.64 -13.80 6.04
CA VAL A 30 2.09 -13.00 7.13
C VAL A 30 3.18 -12.56 8.11
N LYS A 31 4.09 -13.46 8.49
CA LYS A 31 5.23 -13.11 9.35
C LYS A 31 6.12 -12.06 8.70
N ALA A 32 6.46 -12.22 7.42
CA ALA A 32 7.24 -11.25 6.67
C ALA A 32 6.52 -9.89 6.59
N GLY A 33 5.21 -9.91 6.33
CA GLY A 33 4.38 -8.71 6.31
C GLY A 33 4.35 -7.96 7.64
N ILE A 34 4.22 -8.67 8.77
CA ILE A 34 4.25 -8.07 10.10
C ILE A 34 5.62 -7.45 10.39
N ILE A 35 6.71 -8.15 10.08
CA ILE A 35 8.06 -7.62 10.27
C ILE A 35 8.26 -6.35 9.43
N GLY A 36 7.89 -6.38 8.16
CA GLY A 36 7.96 -5.22 7.27
C GLY A 36 7.13 -4.04 7.79
N PHE A 37 5.91 -4.31 8.25
CA PHE A 37 5.01 -3.30 8.82
C PHE A 37 5.63 -2.62 10.06
N VAL A 38 6.19 -3.40 10.99
CA VAL A 38 6.85 -2.87 12.20
C VAL A 38 8.07 -2.03 11.84
N LEU A 39 8.89 -2.48 10.89
CA LEU A 39 10.06 -1.72 10.44
C LEU A 39 9.64 -0.39 9.80
N LEU A 40 8.62 -0.38 8.94
CA LEU A 40 8.07 0.85 8.35
C LEU A 40 7.53 1.80 9.41
N PHE A 41 6.83 1.25 10.41
CA PHE A 41 6.26 2.04 11.50
C PHE A 41 7.34 2.76 12.30
N ILE A 42 8.42 2.05 12.66
CA ILE A 42 9.57 2.62 13.38
C ILE A 42 10.28 3.66 12.51
N PHE A 43 10.54 3.33 11.24
CA PHE A 43 11.20 4.23 10.30
C PHE A 43 10.45 5.56 10.16
N MET A 44 9.14 5.51 9.97
CA MET A 44 8.32 6.71 9.79
C MET A 44 8.34 7.62 11.03
N ILE A 45 8.29 7.06 12.24
CA ILE A 45 8.38 7.85 13.47
C ILE A 45 9.79 8.42 13.65
N ALA A 46 10.82 7.61 13.43
CA ALA A 46 12.21 8.03 13.64
C ALA A 46 12.63 9.16 12.69
N TYR A 47 12.19 9.09 11.42
CA TYR A 47 12.60 10.04 10.40
C TYR A 47 11.68 11.28 10.34
N TYR A 48 10.36 11.10 10.31
CA TYR A 48 9.40 12.19 10.12
C TYR A 48 8.74 12.71 11.39
N LYS A 49 8.96 12.09 12.56
CA LYS A 49 8.37 12.50 13.84
C LYS A 49 6.84 12.64 13.76
N ILE A 50 6.29 13.87 13.87
CA ILE A 50 4.83 14.12 13.86
C ILE A 50 4.17 13.79 12.53
N PRO A 51 4.65 14.23 11.36
CA PRO A 51 4.12 13.76 10.09
C PRO A 51 4.21 12.25 9.91
N GLY A 52 5.28 11.63 10.45
CA GLY A 52 5.42 10.18 10.48
C GLY A 52 4.35 9.48 11.32
N LEU A 53 3.96 10.07 12.44
CA LEU A 53 2.87 9.56 13.26
C LEU A 53 1.52 9.63 12.53
N ALA A 54 1.24 10.73 11.83
CA ALA A 54 0.04 10.85 11.00
C ALA A 54 0.03 9.81 9.86
N ALA A 55 1.18 9.58 9.22
CA ALA A 55 1.34 8.56 8.20
C ALA A 55 1.10 7.14 8.74
N ASN A 56 1.53 6.86 9.96
CA ASN A 56 1.28 5.57 10.61
C ASN A 56 -0.21 5.32 10.89
N PHE A 57 -0.95 6.35 11.29
CA PHE A 57 -2.42 6.25 11.39
C PHE A 57 -3.07 5.98 10.04
N ALA A 58 -2.61 6.65 8.97
CA ALA A 58 -3.09 6.38 7.63
C ALA A 58 -2.77 4.94 7.17
N LEU A 59 -1.60 4.41 7.55
CA LEU A 59 -1.20 3.03 7.25
C LEU A 59 -2.06 1.99 7.99
N ILE A 60 -2.40 2.26 9.25
CA ILE A 60 -3.35 1.43 10.00
C ILE A 60 -4.73 1.46 9.34
N ALA A 61 -5.21 2.65 8.96
CA ALA A 61 -6.49 2.81 8.26
C ALA A 61 -6.48 2.09 6.90
N TYR A 62 -5.38 2.15 6.16
CA TYR A 62 -5.18 1.41 4.92
C TYR A 62 -5.30 -0.10 5.15
N THR A 63 -4.55 -0.63 6.12
CA THR A 63 -4.55 -2.07 6.40
C THR A 63 -5.92 -2.56 6.85
N ALA A 64 -6.57 -1.82 7.75
CA ALA A 64 -7.93 -2.13 8.21
C ALA A 64 -8.95 -2.05 7.07
N GLY A 65 -8.87 -1.01 6.23
CA GLY A 65 -9.73 -0.85 5.05
C GLY A 65 -9.53 -1.97 4.02
N MET A 66 -8.28 -2.39 3.79
CA MET A 66 -7.97 -3.49 2.88
C MET A 66 -8.59 -4.81 3.37
N LEU A 67 -8.42 -5.14 4.65
CA LEU A 67 -9.01 -6.34 5.24
C LEU A 67 -10.55 -6.29 5.21
N LEU A 68 -11.13 -5.13 5.46
CA LEU A 68 -12.57 -4.92 5.40
C LEU A 68 -13.12 -5.15 3.98
N ILE A 69 -12.48 -4.56 2.97
CA ILE A 69 -12.89 -4.72 1.57
C ILE A 69 -12.80 -6.19 1.15
N LEU A 70 -11.70 -6.87 1.47
CA LEU A 70 -11.52 -8.28 1.14
C LEU A 70 -12.59 -9.16 1.79
N ASN A 71 -12.96 -8.86 3.03
CA ASN A 71 -14.01 -9.59 3.76
C ASN A 71 -15.40 -9.34 3.17
N VAL A 72 -15.77 -8.07 2.93
CA VAL A 72 -17.11 -7.70 2.42
C VAL A 72 -17.36 -8.28 1.03
N PHE A 73 -16.36 -8.28 0.17
CA PHE A 73 -16.48 -8.81 -1.20
C PHE A 73 -16.18 -10.30 -1.32
N ASN A 74 -15.86 -10.99 -0.21
CA ASN A 74 -15.51 -12.41 -0.17
C ASN A 74 -14.45 -12.81 -1.22
N PHE A 75 -13.44 -11.95 -1.42
CA PHE A 75 -12.37 -12.26 -2.36
C PHE A 75 -11.52 -13.44 -1.86
N THR A 76 -11.34 -14.45 -2.71
CA THR A 76 -10.46 -15.56 -2.42
C THR A 76 -9.00 -15.09 -2.46
N LEU A 77 -8.33 -15.15 -1.32
CA LEU A 77 -6.92 -14.80 -1.21
C LEU A 77 -6.06 -15.87 -1.90
N THR A 78 -5.45 -15.50 -3.02
CA THR A 78 -4.41 -16.28 -3.67
C THR A 78 -3.03 -15.92 -3.11
N LEU A 79 -2.03 -16.82 -3.23
CA LEU A 79 -0.66 -16.50 -2.82
C LEU A 79 -0.11 -15.22 -3.46
N PRO A 80 -0.24 -14.99 -4.79
CA PRO A 80 0.10 -13.71 -5.37
C PRO A 80 -0.76 -12.54 -4.86
N GLY A 81 -2.02 -12.79 -4.48
CA GLY A 81 -2.89 -11.76 -3.88
C GLY A 81 -2.35 -11.26 -2.54
N ILE A 82 -1.81 -12.15 -1.70
CA ILE A 82 -1.13 -11.75 -0.45
C ILE A 82 0.10 -10.89 -0.75
N ALA A 83 0.90 -11.26 -1.75
CA ALA A 83 2.03 -10.45 -2.19
C ALA A 83 1.58 -9.05 -2.66
N GLY A 84 0.43 -8.95 -3.36
CA GLY A 84 -0.18 -7.69 -3.75
C GLY A 84 -0.57 -6.81 -2.56
N ILE A 85 -1.08 -7.39 -1.48
CA ILE A 85 -1.39 -6.66 -0.23
C ILE A 85 -0.12 -6.10 0.40
N ILE A 86 0.94 -6.92 0.53
CA ILE A 86 2.21 -6.51 1.12
C ILE A 86 2.86 -5.39 0.28
N LEU A 87 2.83 -5.52 -1.05
CA LEU A 87 3.29 -4.48 -1.96
C LEU A 87 2.47 -3.19 -1.79
N GLY A 88 1.15 -3.31 -1.65
CA GLY A 88 0.25 -2.18 -1.41
C GLY A 88 0.55 -1.42 -0.13
N ILE A 89 0.98 -2.10 0.94
CA ILE A 89 1.44 -1.46 2.19
C ILE A 89 2.66 -0.58 1.90
N GLY A 90 3.64 -1.06 1.12
CA GLY A 90 4.80 -0.28 0.70
C GLY A 90 4.41 0.99 -0.06
N MET A 91 3.53 0.85 -1.07
CA MET A 91 3.04 1.99 -1.85
C MET A 91 2.22 3.00 -1.03
N ALA A 92 1.48 2.54 -0.03
CA ALA A 92 0.74 3.43 0.86
C ALA A 92 1.69 4.29 1.73
N VAL A 93 2.84 3.75 2.11
CA VAL A 93 3.89 4.50 2.81
C VAL A 93 4.55 5.50 1.87
N ASP A 94 4.86 5.13 0.63
CA ASP A 94 5.51 6.00 -0.36
C ASP A 94 4.74 7.31 -0.58
N ALA A 95 3.43 7.24 -0.72
CA ALA A 95 2.59 8.43 -0.84
C ALA A 95 2.74 9.38 0.37
N ASN A 96 2.78 8.81 1.58
CA ASN A 96 2.96 9.59 2.80
C ASN A 96 4.39 10.16 2.91
N VAL A 97 5.42 9.41 2.47
CA VAL A 97 6.81 9.88 2.40
C VAL A 97 6.92 11.10 1.49
N ILE A 98 6.33 11.06 0.28
CA ILE A 98 6.33 12.17 -0.66
C ILE A 98 5.65 13.41 -0.04
N ILE A 99 4.49 13.24 0.59
CA ILE A 99 3.79 14.33 1.27
C ILE A 99 4.66 14.94 2.37
N ASN A 100 5.23 14.11 3.24
CA ASN A 100 6.04 14.56 4.36
C ASN A 100 7.32 15.27 3.89
N ALA A 101 7.96 14.78 2.82
CA ALA A 101 9.12 15.44 2.21
C ALA A 101 8.76 16.83 1.70
N ARG A 102 7.62 16.99 1.01
CA ARG A 102 7.16 18.30 0.53
C ARG A 102 6.80 19.25 1.67
N ILE A 103 6.21 18.76 2.75
CA ILE A 103 5.94 19.57 3.95
C ILE A 103 7.26 20.06 4.56
N SER A 104 8.26 19.19 4.70
CA SER A 104 9.57 19.54 5.25
C SER A 104 10.30 20.58 4.36
N GLU A 105 10.20 20.46 3.04
CA GLU A 105 10.75 21.44 2.09
C GLU A 105 10.13 22.83 2.28
N GLU A 106 8.81 22.92 2.46
CA GLU A 106 8.12 24.19 2.69
C GLU A 106 8.46 24.80 4.05
N LEU A 107 8.60 23.99 5.08
CA LEU A 107 9.02 24.45 6.40
C LEU A 107 10.47 24.97 6.37
N ALA A 108 11.37 24.32 5.64
CA ALA A 108 12.75 24.78 5.46
C ALA A 108 12.85 26.13 4.75
N ARG A 109 11.80 26.52 3.97
CA ARG A 109 11.68 27.86 3.36
C ARG A 109 11.14 28.94 4.32
N GLY A 110 10.87 28.59 5.57
CA GLY A 110 10.34 29.51 6.58
C GLY A 110 8.83 29.76 6.50
N VAL A 111 8.09 28.87 5.83
CA VAL A 111 6.62 28.96 5.74
C VAL A 111 6.00 28.40 7.01
N SER A 112 4.93 29.03 7.53
CA SER A 112 4.24 28.53 8.73
C SER A 112 3.73 27.11 8.57
N VAL A 113 3.73 26.32 9.66
CA VAL A 113 3.36 24.89 9.66
C VAL A 113 2.02 24.64 8.97
N ARG A 114 1.00 25.43 9.23
CA ARG A 114 -0.32 25.30 8.59
C ARG A 114 -0.27 25.49 7.08
N SER A 115 0.47 26.49 6.61
CA SER A 115 0.63 26.78 5.19
C SER A 115 1.51 25.72 4.51
N ALA A 116 2.56 25.24 5.20
CA ALA A 116 3.44 24.18 4.73
C ALA A 116 2.67 22.86 4.53
N ILE A 117 1.78 22.50 5.45
CA ILE A 117 0.88 21.33 5.29
C ILE A 117 0.03 21.50 4.03
N ALA A 118 -0.69 22.61 3.88
CA ALA A 118 -1.58 22.83 2.74
C ALA A 118 -0.84 22.81 1.40
N THR A 119 0.31 23.48 1.33
CA THR A 119 1.15 23.57 0.12
C THR A 119 1.84 22.23 -0.18
N GLY A 120 2.34 21.53 0.85
CA GLY A 120 2.98 20.24 0.72
C GLY A 120 2.04 19.19 0.12
N PHE A 121 0.82 19.09 0.63
CA PHE A 121 -0.20 18.20 0.05
C PHE A 121 -0.51 18.56 -1.41
N LYS A 122 -0.66 19.85 -1.72
CA LYS A 122 -0.94 20.29 -3.10
C LYS A 122 0.20 19.95 -4.06
N LYS A 123 1.47 20.13 -3.63
CA LYS A 123 2.65 19.82 -4.45
C LYS A 123 2.89 18.32 -4.59
N ALA A 124 2.57 17.53 -3.55
CA ALA A 124 2.70 16.09 -3.59
C ALA A 124 1.65 15.42 -4.50
N LEU A 125 0.48 16.03 -4.66
CA LEU A 125 -0.67 15.42 -5.32
C LEU A 125 -0.36 14.94 -6.75
N SER A 126 0.32 15.76 -7.57
CA SER A 126 0.62 15.37 -8.95
C SER A 126 1.55 14.16 -8.99
N ALA A 127 2.62 14.16 -8.20
CA ALA A 127 3.56 13.04 -8.14
C ALA A 127 2.91 11.74 -7.65
N ILE A 128 2.00 11.83 -6.67
CA ILE A 128 1.25 10.68 -6.16
C ILE A 128 0.29 10.15 -7.23
N ILE A 129 -0.44 11.01 -7.93
CA ILE A 129 -1.36 10.60 -9.01
C ILE A 129 -0.57 9.95 -10.14
N ASP A 130 0.50 10.58 -10.62
CA ASP A 130 1.30 10.09 -11.74
C ASP A 130 1.88 8.69 -11.45
N GLY A 131 2.45 8.49 -10.26
CA GLY A 131 2.99 7.20 -9.84
C GLY A 131 1.93 6.12 -9.68
N ASN A 132 0.77 6.46 -9.13
CA ASN A 132 -0.31 5.49 -8.92
C ASN A 132 -1.08 5.17 -10.20
N VAL A 133 -1.26 6.12 -11.13
CA VAL A 133 -1.92 5.88 -12.41
C VAL A 133 -1.16 4.85 -13.25
N THR A 134 0.16 4.95 -13.32
CA THR A 134 0.98 3.97 -14.06
C THR A 134 0.82 2.55 -13.51
N THR A 135 0.83 2.41 -12.20
CA THR A 135 0.65 1.12 -11.53
C THR A 135 -0.78 0.60 -11.66
N LEU A 136 -1.77 1.50 -11.63
CA LEU A 136 -3.18 1.15 -11.82
C LEU A 136 -3.44 0.63 -13.24
N ILE A 137 -2.83 1.23 -14.26
CA ILE A 137 -2.90 0.74 -15.64
C ILE A 137 -2.34 -0.69 -15.73
N ALA A 138 -1.18 -0.94 -15.12
CA ALA A 138 -0.61 -2.28 -15.06
C ALA A 138 -1.53 -3.29 -14.35
N ALA A 139 -2.15 -2.90 -13.23
CA ALA A 139 -3.11 -3.73 -12.50
C ALA A 139 -4.35 -4.05 -13.35
N ILE A 140 -4.89 -3.07 -14.10
CA ILE A 140 -6.03 -3.27 -14.98
C ILE A 140 -5.67 -4.26 -16.12
N VAL A 141 -4.53 -4.06 -16.77
CA VAL A 141 -4.05 -4.96 -17.83
C VAL A 141 -3.89 -6.38 -17.33
N LEU A 142 -3.25 -6.55 -16.16
CA LEU A 142 -3.10 -7.85 -15.51
C LEU A 142 -4.46 -8.46 -15.10
N GLY A 143 -5.43 -7.64 -14.73
CA GLY A 143 -6.78 -8.09 -14.39
C GLY A 143 -7.57 -8.59 -15.59
N ILE A 144 -7.35 -8.00 -16.77
CA ILE A 144 -8.04 -8.37 -18.01
C ILE A 144 -7.37 -9.60 -18.66
N ILE A 145 -6.04 -9.58 -18.81
CA ILE A 145 -5.28 -10.61 -19.54
C ILE A 145 -4.90 -11.77 -18.62
N GLY A 146 -4.74 -11.51 -17.32
CA GLY A 146 -4.30 -12.50 -16.34
C GLY A 146 -5.31 -13.62 -16.13
N SER A 147 -4.79 -14.81 -15.82
CA SER A 147 -5.58 -15.99 -15.51
C SER A 147 -5.29 -16.51 -14.11
N GLY A 148 -6.28 -17.14 -13.49
CA GLY A 148 -6.13 -17.80 -12.19
C GLY A 148 -5.50 -16.89 -11.09
N PRO A 149 -4.37 -17.31 -10.49
CA PRO A 149 -3.76 -16.58 -9.38
C PRO A 149 -3.30 -15.15 -9.69
N VAL A 150 -2.92 -14.86 -10.96
CA VAL A 150 -2.48 -13.52 -11.40
C VAL A 150 -3.63 -12.52 -11.33
N LYS A 151 -4.85 -12.95 -11.60
CA LYS A 151 -6.05 -12.12 -11.51
C LYS A 151 -6.31 -11.68 -10.06
N GLY A 152 -6.07 -12.59 -9.10
CA GLY A 152 -6.15 -12.26 -7.67
C GLY A 152 -5.14 -11.18 -7.26
N PHE A 153 -3.90 -11.28 -7.73
CA PHE A 153 -2.88 -10.24 -7.53
C PHE A 153 -3.31 -8.89 -8.12
N ALA A 154 -3.79 -8.88 -9.35
CA ALA A 154 -4.22 -7.65 -10.02
C ALA A 154 -5.36 -6.94 -9.28
N LEU A 155 -6.32 -7.70 -8.76
CA LEU A 155 -7.45 -7.17 -7.98
C LEU A 155 -6.97 -6.57 -6.66
N THR A 156 -6.16 -7.30 -5.88
CA THR A 156 -5.64 -6.79 -4.60
C THR A 156 -4.74 -5.56 -4.81
N LEU A 157 -3.94 -5.54 -5.87
CA LEU A 157 -3.11 -4.40 -6.23
C LEU A 157 -3.96 -3.18 -6.61
N GLY A 158 -4.95 -3.34 -7.47
CA GLY A 158 -5.82 -2.24 -7.90
C GLY A 158 -6.62 -1.62 -6.74
N ILE A 159 -7.21 -2.47 -5.89
CA ILE A 159 -7.91 -2.02 -4.68
C ILE A 159 -6.92 -1.33 -3.73
N GLY A 160 -5.72 -1.90 -3.56
CA GLY A 160 -4.67 -1.34 -2.73
C GLY A 160 -4.28 0.07 -3.16
N ILE A 161 -4.09 0.31 -4.47
CA ILE A 161 -3.76 1.64 -5.01
C ILE A 161 -4.88 2.64 -4.71
N ALA A 162 -6.12 2.30 -5.01
CA ALA A 162 -7.25 3.20 -4.75
C ALA A 162 -7.36 3.57 -3.26
N LEU A 163 -7.21 2.57 -2.40
CA LEU A 163 -7.28 2.74 -0.95
C LEU A 163 -6.08 3.53 -0.40
N SER A 164 -4.86 3.29 -0.92
CA SER A 164 -3.67 4.02 -0.51
C SER A 164 -3.76 5.51 -0.85
N MET A 165 -4.26 5.84 -2.04
CA MET A 165 -4.52 7.23 -2.43
C MET A 165 -5.54 7.89 -1.50
N PHE A 166 -6.63 7.19 -1.19
CA PHE A 166 -7.63 7.71 -0.27
C PHE A 166 -7.06 7.95 1.13
N THR A 167 -6.38 6.96 1.71
CA THR A 167 -5.85 7.06 3.08
C THR A 167 -4.73 8.09 3.19
N SER A 168 -3.85 8.21 2.21
CA SER A 168 -2.76 9.19 2.23
C SER A 168 -3.24 10.62 2.02
N LEU A 169 -4.20 10.85 1.11
CA LEU A 169 -4.66 12.20 0.81
C LEU A 169 -5.74 12.71 1.77
N VAL A 170 -6.57 11.82 2.29
CA VAL A 170 -7.68 12.20 3.17
C VAL A 170 -7.32 11.93 4.63
N VAL A 171 -7.04 10.67 4.99
CA VAL A 171 -6.84 10.30 6.40
C VAL A 171 -5.57 10.93 6.97
N ALA A 172 -4.43 10.84 6.27
CA ALA A 172 -3.18 11.44 6.76
C ALA A 172 -3.31 12.96 6.91
N ARG A 173 -3.99 13.63 5.98
CA ARG A 173 -4.24 15.07 6.05
C ARG A 173 -5.10 15.44 7.27
N TRP A 174 -6.17 14.70 7.51
CA TRP A 174 -7.05 14.92 8.65
C TRP A 174 -6.33 14.72 9.98
N VAL A 175 -5.58 13.64 10.11
CA VAL A 175 -4.81 13.34 11.32
C VAL A 175 -3.74 14.40 11.54
N LEU A 176 -3.04 14.85 10.50
CA LEU A 176 -2.01 15.86 10.61
C LEU A 176 -2.58 17.22 11.05
N LEU A 177 -3.74 17.61 10.49
CA LEU A 177 -4.44 18.81 10.93
C LEU A 177 -4.95 18.69 12.37
N LEU A 178 -5.42 17.53 12.78
CA LEU A 178 -5.80 17.26 14.16
C LEU A 178 -4.61 17.41 15.11
N LEU A 179 -3.46 16.82 14.79
CA LEU A 179 -2.23 16.94 15.57
C LEU A 179 -1.76 18.40 15.66
N TYR A 180 -1.90 19.17 14.58
CA TYR A 180 -1.62 20.60 14.58
C TYR A 180 -2.51 21.35 15.59
N HIS A 181 -3.83 21.06 15.63
CA HIS A 181 -4.77 21.69 16.58
C HIS A 181 -4.54 21.25 18.04
N LEU A 182 -3.99 20.06 18.27
CA LEU A 182 -3.62 19.57 19.61
C LEU A 182 -2.36 20.22 20.18
N GLY A 183 -1.79 21.22 19.49
CA GLY A 183 -0.66 22.01 19.99
C GLY A 183 0.73 21.55 19.52
N CYS A 184 0.79 20.59 18.60
CA CYS A 184 2.05 20.18 17.96
C CYS A 184 2.50 21.20 16.90
N ASN A 185 2.80 22.43 17.35
CA ASN A 185 2.99 23.61 16.50
C ASN A 185 4.46 23.98 16.25
N LYS A 186 5.39 23.23 16.88
CA LYS A 186 6.82 23.54 16.81
C LYS A 186 7.43 22.97 15.54
N GLU A 187 8.07 23.79 14.73
CA GLU A 187 8.76 23.41 13.48
C GLU A 187 9.75 22.26 13.64
N LYS A 188 10.52 22.26 14.76
CA LYS A 188 11.46 21.17 15.10
C LYS A 188 10.84 19.78 15.23
N MET A 189 9.52 19.69 15.42
CA MET A 189 8.79 18.42 15.55
C MET A 189 8.38 17.84 14.19
N TYR A 190 8.62 18.58 13.10
CA TYR A 190 8.29 18.18 11.73
C TYR A 190 9.50 17.68 10.93
N GLY A 191 10.61 17.34 11.59
CA GLY A 191 11.76 16.67 10.94
C GLY A 191 12.63 17.59 10.10
N ILE A 192 12.74 18.89 10.43
CA ILE A 192 13.70 19.78 9.82
C ILE A 192 15.10 19.40 10.35
N HIS A 193 15.94 18.93 9.45
CA HIS A 193 17.37 18.71 9.67
C HIS A 193 18.16 19.87 9.10
#